data_a3751cb9355970185f3963e659a342ae
#
_entry.id   a3751cb9355970185f3963e659a342ae
#
_cell.length_a   1.000
_cell.length_b   1.000
_cell.length_c   1.000
_cell.angle_alpha   90.00
_cell.angle_beta   90.00
_cell.angle_gamma   90.00
#
_symmetry.space_group_name_H-M   'P 1'
#
loop_
_entity.id
_entity.type
_entity.pdbx_description
1 polymer ?
#
loop_
_entity_poly.entity_id
_entity_poly.type
_entity_poly.pdbx_seq_one_letter_code
_entity_poly.pdbx_strand_id
1 'polypeptide(L)'
;MCIRDRVVNLLMSLKNPFLATLMGFALTAIIQSSSVTVSIVLLLANQDLLPLPITLYIILGCNIGACATAMLASMTGKKDAKRAALIHLLFNIIGTVIIYIALFVAGDQIVELIKSISADNGRFVANAHTLIKIAQVIMLFPFTGWLVKMTYLIVPGEDQKVGYRESYQLKYIGDKVVFNPATAVVEVIKELERMA
;
A
#
# COMPACT_ATOMS: atom_id res chain seq x y z
N MET A 1 13.97 -30.39 -18.32
CA MET A 1 13.48 -28.99 -18.38
C MET A 1 13.88 -28.31 -17.08
N CYS A 2 14.93 -27.51 -17.12
CA CYS A 2 15.60 -26.98 -15.93
C CYS A 2 14.72 -25.88 -15.29
N ILE A 3 14.76 -25.70 -13.96
CA ILE A 3 14.05 -24.62 -13.24
C ILE A 3 14.39 -23.27 -13.89
N ARG A 4 15.63 -23.08 -14.32
CA ARG A 4 16.11 -21.92 -15.06
C ARG A 4 15.31 -21.66 -16.34
N ASP A 5 14.98 -22.70 -17.12
CA ASP A 5 14.24 -22.53 -18.39
C ASP A 5 12.79 -22.11 -18.13
N ARG A 6 12.17 -22.58 -17.06
CA ARG A 6 10.82 -22.13 -16.62
C ARG A 6 10.83 -20.69 -16.17
N VAL A 7 11.86 -20.28 -15.39
CA VAL A 7 12.01 -18.90 -14.94
C VAL A 7 12.26 -17.97 -16.13
N VAL A 8 13.14 -18.35 -17.06
CA VAL A 8 13.41 -17.55 -18.27
C VAL A 8 12.16 -17.46 -19.16
N ASN A 9 11.39 -18.53 -19.33
CA ASN A 9 10.14 -18.49 -20.10
C ASN A 9 9.05 -17.66 -19.41
N LEU A 10 8.96 -17.69 -18.08
CA LEU A 10 8.11 -16.81 -17.30
C LEU A 10 8.54 -15.35 -17.46
N LEU A 11 9.84 -15.07 -17.38
CA LEU A 11 10.39 -13.72 -17.58
C LEU A 11 10.21 -13.22 -19.04
N MET A 12 10.28 -14.12 -20.02
CA MET A 12 9.99 -13.79 -21.42
C MET A 12 8.51 -13.53 -21.67
N SER A 13 7.61 -14.20 -20.98
CA SER A 13 6.16 -13.91 -21.05
C SER A 13 5.81 -12.55 -20.40
N LEU A 14 6.70 -11.99 -19.55
CA LEU A 14 6.56 -10.64 -18.98
C LEU A 14 6.80 -9.48 -19.98
N LYS A 15 7.07 -9.77 -21.27
CA LYS A 15 7.08 -8.73 -22.31
C LYS A 15 5.74 -8.00 -22.42
N ASN A 16 4.67 -8.61 -21.93
CA ASN A 16 3.37 -7.97 -21.89
C ASN A 16 3.23 -7.10 -20.62
N PRO A 17 3.04 -5.77 -20.77
CA PRO A 17 2.88 -4.84 -19.65
C PRO A 17 1.77 -5.24 -18.66
N PHE A 18 0.65 -5.76 -19.18
CA PHE A 18 -0.46 -6.19 -18.34
C PHE A 18 -0.09 -7.38 -17.45
N LEU A 19 0.60 -8.39 -18.00
CA LEU A 19 1.07 -9.55 -17.24
C LEU A 19 2.10 -9.15 -16.19
N ALA A 20 2.98 -8.20 -16.51
CA ALA A 20 3.95 -7.65 -15.58
C ALA A 20 3.25 -6.96 -14.38
N THR A 21 2.22 -6.15 -14.67
CA THR A 21 1.40 -5.51 -13.62
C THR A 21 0.68 -6.55 -12.76
N LEU A 22 0.06 -7.56 -13.39
CA LEU A 22 -0.64 -8.62 -12.68
C LEU A 22 0.30 -9.43 -11.78
N MET A 23 1.53 -9.70 -12.24
CA MET A 23 2.55 -10.39 -11.45
C MET A 23 2.98 -9.55 -10.24
N GLY A 24 3.25 -8.26 -10.43
CA GLY A 24 3.57 -7.35 -9.32
C GLY A 24 2.45 -7.29 -8.28
N PHE A 25 1.20 -7.22 -8.73
CA PHE A 25 0.01 -7.29 -7.89
C PHE A 25 -0.03 -8.61 -7.09
N ALA A 26 0.03 -9.75 -7.77
CA ALA A 26 -0.10 -11.06 -7.14
C ALA A 26 1.02 -11.32 -6.11
N LEU A 27 2.28 -11.04 -6.49
CA LEU A 27 3.41 -11.19 -5.58
C LEU A 27 3.25 -10.33 -4.34
N THR A 28 2.89 -9.07 -4.49
CA THR A 28 2.75 -8.15 -3.36
C THR A 28 1.55 -8.52 -2.49
N ALA A 29 0.44 -8.95 -3.07
CA ALA A 29 -0.73 -9.39 -2.32
C ALA A 29 -0.46 -10.65 -1.48
N ILE A 30 0.35 -11.59 -2.02
CA ILE A 30 0.75 -12.82 -1.31
C ILE A 30 1.78 -12.51 -0.22
N ILE A 31 2.84 -11.75 -0.56
CA ILE A 31 3.92 -11.39 0.38
C ILE A 31 3.43 -10.38 1.42
N GLN A 32 2.38 -9.61 1.09
CA GLN A 32 1.84 -8.50 1.90
C GLN A 32 2.86 -7.40 2.22
N SER A 33 3.89 -7.27 1.38
CA SER A 33 4.93 -6.26 1.51
C SER A 33 5.42 -5.79 0.16
N SER A 34 5.03 -4.57 -0.22
CA SER A 34 5.49 -3.96 -1.48
C SER A 34 7.00 -3.69 -1.47
N SER A 35 7.57 -3.37 -0.31
CA SER A 35 9.02 -3.15 -0.19
C SER A 35 9.83 -4.40 -0.51
N VAL A 36 9.39 -5.57 -0.02
CA VAL A 36 10.04 -6.85 -0.32
C VAL A 36 9.93 -7.16 -1.81
N THR A 37 8.73 -7.01 -2.41
CA THR A 37 8.54 -7.25 -3.84
C THR A 37 9.39 -6.30 -4.69
N VAL A 38 9.42 -5.01 -4.37
CA VAL A 38 10.26 -4.03 -5.09
C VAL A 38 11.75 -4.35 -4.92
N SER A 39 12.20 -4.82 -3.76
CA SER A 39 13.59 -5.26 -3.56
C SER A 39 13.95 -6.47 -4.42
N ILE A 40 13.03 -7.43 -4.60
CA ILE A 40 13.24 -8.55 -5.53
C ILE A 40 13.37 -8.05 -6.97
N VAL A 41 12.49 -7.15 -7.40
CA VAL A 41 12.53 -6.54 -8.75
C VAL A 41 13.84 -5.78 -8.96
N LEU A 42 14.30 -5.02 -7.95
CA LEU A 42 15.55 -4.30 -7.94
C LEU A 42 16.75 -5.24 -8.14
N LEU A 43 16.80 -6.35 -7.40
CA LEU A 43 17.86 -7.35 -7.52
C LEU A 43 17.88 -8.00 -8.90
N LEU A 44 16.72 -8.35 -9.44
CA LEU A 44 16.59 -8.93 -10.78
C LEU A 44 16.98 -7.95 -11.87
N ALA A 45 16.63 -6.67 -11.73
CA ALA A 45 17.03 -5.62 -12.66
C ALA A 45 18.54 -5.37 -12.62
N ASN A 46 19.16 -5.40 -11.44
CA ASN A 46 20.62 -5.27 -11.27
C ASN A 46 21.40 -6.43 -11.90
N GLN A 47 20.78 -7.60 -12.02
CA GLN A 47 21.37 -8.77 -12.68
C GLN A 47 21.03 -8.84 -14.18
N ASP A 48 20.47 -7.78 -14.76
CA ASP A 48 20.00 -7.72 -16.15
C ASP A 48 18.99 -8.83 -16.53
N LEU A 49 18.32 -9.41 -15.54
CA LEU A 49 17.30 -10.45 -15.75
C LEU A 49 15.93 -9.88 -16.10
N LEU A 50 15.70 -8.59 -15.79
CA LEU A 50 14.46 -7.88 -16.10
C LEU A 50 14.76 -6.62 -16.91
N PRO A 51 14.10 -6.43 -18.07
CA PRO A 51 14.17 -5.18 -18.83
C PRO A 51 13.60 -4.01 -18.00
N LEU A 52 14.30 -2.88 -17.96
CA LEU A 52 13.91 -1.71 -17.17
C LEU A 52 12.48 -1.20 -17.44
N PRO A 53 11.98 -1.11 -18.69
CA PRO A 53 10.60 -0.70 -18.93
C PRO A 53 9.57 -1.61 -18.26
N ILE A 54 9.84 -2.91 -18.19
CA ILE A 54 8.94 -3.89 -17.57
C ILE A 54 8.88 -3.73 -16.04
N THR A 55 9.99 -3.32 -15.40
CA THR A 55 10.01 -3.08 -13.96
C THR A 55 9.01 -2.02 -13.53
N LEU A 56 8.74 -1.00 -14.37
CA LEU A 56 7.76 0.05 -14.11
C LEU A 56 6.35 -0.53 -13.97
N TYR A 57 5.97 -1.44 -14.87
CA TYR A 57 4.66 -2.11 -14.81
C TYR A 57 4.53 -3.04 -13.62
N ILE A 58 5.61 -3.73 -13.23
CA ILE A 58 5.62 -4.55 -12.01
C ILE A 58 5.41 -3.65 -10.77
N ILE A 59 6.08 -2.50 -10.70
CA ILE A 59 5.92 -1.53 -9.61
C ILE A 59 4.48 -1.03 -9.52
N LEU A 60 3.82 -0.76 -10.65
CA LEU A 60 2.41 -0.38 -10.68
C LEU A 60 1.52 -1.46 -10.11
N GLY A 61 1.80 -2.73 -10.42
CA GLY A 61 1.11 -3.87 -9.81
C GLY A 61 1.33 -3.96 -8.31
N CYS A 62 2.57 -3.75 -7.85
CA CYS A 62 2.91 -3.72 -6.42
C CYS A 62 2.10 -2.66 -5.65
N ASN A 63 1.81 -1.51 -6.27
CA ASN A 63 1.02 -0.46 -5.65
C ASN A 63 -0.41 -0.91 -5.34
N ILE A 64 -1.06 -1.62 -6.26
CA ILE A 64 -2.39 -2.17 -6.03
C ILE A 64 -2.32 -3.33 -5.02
N GLY A 65 -1.32 -4.21 -5.16
CA GLY A 65 -1.13 -5.37 -4.26
C GLY A 65 -0.93 -4.99 -2.80
N ALA A 66 -0.30 -3.84 -2.54
CA ALA A 66 -0.12 -3.31 -1.19
C ALA A 66 -1.45 -3.00 -0.46
N CYS A 67 -2.54 -2.79 -1.20
CA CYS A 67 -3.85 -2.56 -0.61
C CYS A 67 -4.48 -3.83 -0.02
N ALA A 68 -4.01 -5.02 -0.42
CA ALA A 68 -4.58 -6.28 0.04
C ALA A 68 -4.56 -6.41 1.57
N THR A 69 -3.48 -5.98 2.24
CA THR A 69 -3.37 -6.01 3.71
C THR A 69 -4.43 -5.14 4.38
N ALA A 70 -4.59 -3.89 3.91
CA ALA A 70 -5.59 -2.98 4.45
C ALA A 70 -7.02 -3.49 4.21
N MET A 71 -7.27 -4.06 3.03
CA MET A 71 -8.56 -4.65 2.70
C MET A 71 -8.88 -5.85 3.61
N LEU A 72 -7.95 -6.78 3.78
CA LEU A 72 -8.12 -7.92 4.67
C LEU A 72 -8.34 -7.49 6.12
N ALA A 73 -7.51 -6.58 6.63
CA ALA A 73 -7.66 -6.06 8.00
C ALA A 73 -8.99 -5.34 8.22
N SER A 74 -9.55 -4.70 7.20
CA SER A 74 -10.82 -3.98 7.31
C SER A 74 -12.07 -4.88 7.24
N MET A 75 -11.94 -6.14 6.80
CA MET A 75 -13.11 -7.03 6.59
C MET A 75 -13.94 -7.22 7.87
N THR A 76 -13.27 -7.38 9.00
CA THR A 76 -13.90 -7.53 10.32
C THR A 76 -14.09 -6.19 11.05
N GLY A 77 -13.59 -5.10 10.46
CA GLY A 77 -13.61 -3.77 11.05
C GLY A 77 -14.93 -3.03 10.89
N LYS A 78 -15.05 -1.90 11.59
CA LYS A 78 -16.15 -0.93 11.47
C LYS A 78 -16.18 -0.32 10.06
N LYS A 79 -17.28 0.36 9.72
CA LYS A 79 -17.50 0.97 8.40
C LYS A 79 -16.39 1.98 8.03
N ASP A 80 -15.94 2.76 9.02
CA ASP A 80 -14.87 3.74 8.77
C ASP A 80 -13.52 3.06 8.44
N ALA A 81 -13.20 1.90 9.04
CA ALA A 81 -12.05 1.10 8.67
C ALA A 81 -12.16 0.57 7.23
N LYS A 82 -13.36 0.12 6.82
CA LYS A 82 -13.63 -0.32 5.44
C LYS A 82 -13.52 0.84 4.45
N ARG A 83 -14.02 2.02 4.80
CA ARG A 83 -13.88 3.24 3.98
C ARG A 83 -12.42 3.64 3.82
N ALA A 84 -11.64 3.62 4.91
CA ALA A 84 -10.21 3.93 4.86
C ALA A 84 -9.44 2.97 3.94
N ALA A 85 -9.69 1.65 4.05
CA ALA A 85 -9.11 0.65 3.17
C ALA A 85 -9.55 0.85 1.71
N LEU A 86 -10.80 1.21 1.47
CA LEU A 86 -11.35 1.47 0.14
C LEU A 86 -10.76 2.74 -0.48
N ILE A 87 -10.55 3.81 0.30
CA ILE A 87 -9.83 5.01 -0.16
C ILE A 87 -8.43 4.63 -0.63
N HIS A 88 -7.70 3.84 0.15
CA HIS A 88 -6.37 3.37 -0.19
C HIS A 88 -6.37 2.55 -1.50
N LEU A 89 -7.34 1.66 -1.67
CA LEU A 89 -7.51 0.87 -2.89
C LEU A 89 -7.82 1.75 -4.11
N LEU A 90 -8.82 2.62 -4.01
CA LEU A 90 -9.22 3.53 -5.10
C LEU A 90 -8.08 4.46 -5.51
N PHE A 91 -7.37 5.03 -4.53
CA PHE A 91 -6.20 5.87 -4.77
C PHE A 91 -5.13 5.13 -5.60
N ASN A 92 -4.80 3.90 -5.22
CA ASN A 92 -3.79 3.14 -5.94
C ASN A 92 -4.28 2.63 -7.30
N ILE A 93 -5.55 2.23 -7.44
CA ILE A 93 -6.10 1.81 -8.75
C ILE A 93 -6.12 2.99 -9.72
N ILE A 94 -6.71 4.13 -9.32
CA ILE A 94 -6.82 5.31 -10.18
C ILE A 94 -5.43 5.83 -10.54
N GLY A 95 -4.54 5.94 -9.56
CA GLY A 95 -3.16 6.36 -9.78
C GLY A 95 -2.40 5.41 -10.72
N THR A 96 -2.59 4.10 -10.55
CA THR A 96 -1.99 3.10 -11.44
C THR A 96 -2.52 3.24 -12.87
N VAL A 97 -3.82 3.41 -13.07
CA VAL A 97 -4.41 3.58 -14.41
C VAL A 97 -3.86 4.83 -15.09
N ILE A 98 -3.78 5.96 -14.38
CA ILE A 98 -3.26 7.20 -14.96
C ILE A 98 -1.79 7.04 -15.37
N ILE A 99 -0.96 6.47 -14.49
CA ILE A 99 0.47 6.27 -14.81
C ILE A 99 0.65 5.19 -15.88
N TYR A 100 -0.20 4.17 -15.91
CA TYR A 100 -0.17 3.16 -16.98
C TYR A 100 -0.41 3.79 -18.35
N ILE A 101 -1.40 4.70 -18.44
CA ILE A 101 -1.65 5.48 -19.66
C ILE A 101 -0.44 6.37 -19.99
N ALA A 102 0.14 7.04 -19.00
CA ALA A 102 1.33 7.87 -19.22
C ALA A 102 2.53 7.04 -19.75
N LEU A 103 2.74 5.85 -19.21
CA LEU A 103 3.77 4.92 -19.70
C LEU A 103 3.48 4.40 -21.10
N PHE A 104 2.19 4.23 -21.46
CA PHE A 104 1.81 3.82 -22.80
C PHE A 104 2.09 4.92 -23.85
N VAL A 105 1.88 6.19 -23.48
CA VAL A 105 2.05 7.35 -24.37
C VAL A 105 3.49 7.84 -24.43
N ALA A 106 4.19 7.87 -23.29
CA ALA A 106 5.49 8.51 -23.11
C ALA A 106 6.51 7.61 -22.38
N GLY A 107 6.40 6.28 -22.53
CA GLY A 107 7.20 5.32 -21.77
C GLY A 107 8.70 5.48 -21.98
N ASP A 108 9.13 5.69 -23.23
CA ASP A 108 10.55 5.84 -23.54
C ASP A 108 11.14 7.09 -22.88
N GLN A 109 10.44 8.23 -22.93
CA GLN A 109 10.88 9.48 -22.30
C GLN A 109 10.92 9.34 -20.77
N ILE A 110 9.94 8.66 -20.16
CA ILE A 110 9.92 8.40 -18.72
C ILE A 110 11.08 7.50 -18.31
N VAL A 111 11.37 6.45 -19.08
CA VAL A 111 12.51 5.55 -18.86
C VAL A 111 13.83 6.31 -18.96
N GLU A 112 14.02 7.13 -19.98
CA GLU A 112 15.23 7.95 -20.15
C GLU A 112 15.39 8.96 -19.02
N LEU A 113 14.31 9.63 -18.61
CA LEU A 113 14.34 10.56 -17.48
C LEU A 113 14.76 9.86 -16.19
N ILE A 114 14.22 8.68 -15.88
CA ILE A 114 14.59 7.95 -14.67
C ILE A 114 16.03 7.42 -14.77
N LYS A 115 16.47 6.99 -15.95
CA LYS A 115 17.87 6.58 -16.20
C LYS A 115 18.83 7.72 -15.97
N SER A 116 18.53 8.94 -16.41
CA SER A 116 19.41 10.09 -16.28
C SER A 116 19.76 10.45 -14.83
N ILE A 117 18.88 10.09 -13.89
CA ILE A 117 19.05 10.33 -12.43
C ILE A 117 19.46 9.06 -11.67
N SER A 118 19.73 7.95 -12.38
CA SER A 118 20.00 6.65 -11.76
C SER A 118 21.40 6.18 -12.11
N ALA A 119 22.19 5.78 -11.10
CA ALA A 119 23.56 5.33 -11.27
C ALA A 119 23.66 3.90 -11.84
N ASP A 120 22.67 3.06 -11.54
CA ASP A 120 22.59 1.65 -11.92
C ASP A 120 21.13 1.19 -12.07
N ASN A 121 20.93 -0.04 -12.54
CA ASN A 121 19.59 -0.59 -12.77
C ASN A 121 18.77 -0.76 -11.46
N GLY A 122 19.42 -1.05 -10.35
CA GLY A 122 18.76 -1.11 -9.06
C GLY A 122 18.28 0.27 -8.59
N ARG A 123 19.13 1.30 -8.75
CA ARG A 123 18.75 2.70 -8.51
C ARG A 123 17.59 3.14 -9.39
N PHE A 124 17.59 2.70 -10.66
CA PHE A 124 16.46 2.97 -11.54
C PHE A 124 15.14 2.48 -10.95
N VAL A 125 15.08 1.24 -10.45
CA VAL A 125 13.87 0.67 -9.85
C VAL A 125 13.45 1.44 -8.58
N ALA A 126 14.40 1.80 -7.72
CA ALA A 126 14.13 2.56 -6.50
C ALA A 126 13.62 3.98 -6.81
N ASN A 127 14.29 4.68 -7.74
CA ASN A 127 13.88 6.02 -8.18
C ASN A 127 12.52 5.98 -8.88
N ALA A 128 12.28 4.99 -9.73
CA ALA A 128 11.00 4.79 -10.39
C ALA A 128 9.87 4.61 -9.38
N HIS A 129 10.04 3.75 -8.38
CA HIS A 129 9.05 3.55 -7.33
C HIS A 129 8.75 4.85 -6.58
N THR A 130 9.78 5.61 -6.20
CA THR A 130 9.63 6.88 -5.50
C THR A 130 8.91 7.92 -6.36
N LEU A 131 9.33 8.10 -7.62
CA LEU A 131 8.73 9.07 -8.53
C LEU A 131 7.27 8.74 -8.85
N ILE A 132 6.94 7.47 -9.05
CA ILE A 132 5.57 7.00 -9.26
C ILE A 132 4.71 7.37 -8.05
N LYS A 133 5.20 7.13 -6.82
CA LYS A 133 4.45 7.48 -5.60
C LYS A 133 4.25 8.98 -5.45
N ILE A 134 5.28 9.78 -5.68
CA ILE A 134 5.20 11.24 -5.63
C ILE A 134 4.21 11.75 -6.67
N ALA A 135 4.30 11.27 -7.91
CA ALA A 135 3.38 11.66 -8.98
C ALA A 135 1.93 11.31 -8.64
N GLN A 136 1.67 10.11 -8.11
CA GLN A 136 0.32 9.71 -7.66
C GLN A 136 -0.22 10.65 -6.59
N VAL A 137 0.60 10.99 -5.58
CA VAL A 137 0.17 11.90 -4.51
C VAL A 137 -0.15 13.28 -5.08
N ILE A 138 0.73 13.87 -5.86
CA ILE A 138 0.52 15.22 -6.45
C ILE A 138 -0.74 15.25 -7.31
N MET A 139 -0.98 14.21 -8.12
CA MET A 139 -2.12 14.16 -9.03
C MET A 139 -3.45 13.91 -8.30
N LEU A 140 -3.47 13.05 -7.28
CA LEU A 140 -4.71 12.63 -6.64
C LEU A 140 -5.04 13.40 -5.36
N PHE A 141 -4.07 14.09 -4.75
CA PHE A 141 -4.30 14.88 -3.54
C PHE A 141 -5.45 15.90 -3.69
N PRO A 142 -5.57 16.67 -4.79
CA PRO A 142 -6.69 17.59 -4.97
C PRO A 142 -8.06 16.91 -5.03
N PHE A 143 -8.10 15.63 -5.39
CA PHE A 143 -9.33 14.84 -5.56
C PHE A 143 -9.70 13.98 -4.36
N THR A 144 -8.97 14.12 -3.23
CA THR A 144 -9.22 13.31 -2.02
C THR A 144 -10.64 13.44 -1.50
N GLY A 145 -11.24 14.65 -1.53
CA GLY A 145 -12.62 14.88 -1.13
C GLY A 145 -13.64 14.09 -1.99
N TRP A 146 -13.37 13.93 -3.28
CA TRP A 146 -14.19 13.12 -4.18
C TRP A 146 -14.01 11.62 -3.89
N LEU A 147 -12.78 11.16 -3.66
CA LEU A 147 -12.51 9.77 -3.27
C LEU A 147 -13.26 9.40 -1.98
N VAL A 148 -13.24 10.28 -0.98
CA VAL A 148 -13.99 10.09 0.27
C VAL A 148 -15.50 9.96 -0.02
N LYS A 149 -16.08 10.85 -0.82
CA LYS A 149 -17.51 10.76 -1.19
C LYS A 149 -17.85 9.43 -1.86
N MET A 150 -16.99 8.92 -2.74
CA MET A 150 -17.19 7.61 -3.38
C MET A 150 -17.25 6.48 -2.35
N THR A 151 -16.41 6.52 -1.30
CA THR A 151 -16.44 5.45 -0.29
C THR A 151 -17.71 5.45 0.53
N TYR A 152 -18.35 6.60 0.78
CA TYR A 152 -19.65 6.67 1.42
C TYR A 152 -20.78 6.10 0.56
N LEU A 153 -20.66 6.18 -0.78
CA LEU A 153 -21.62 5.54 -1.70
C LEU A 153 -21.47 4.02 -1.69
N ILE A 154 -20.24 3.51 -1.61
CA ILE A 154 -19.95 2.07 -1.65
C ILE A 154 -20.22 1.40 -0.28
N VAL A 155 -19.90 2.10 0.82
CA VAL A 155 -20.10 1.63 2.19
C VAL A 155 -21.07 2.61 2.90
N PRO A 156 -22.38 2.47 2.70
CA PRO A 156 -23.36 3.39 3.26
C PRO A 156 -23.58 3.17 4.77
N GLY A 157 -24.13 4.21 5.43
CA GLY A 157 -24.48 4.21 6.85
C GLY A 157 -23.34 4.68 7.75
N GLU A 158 -23.68 5.07 8.96
CA GLU A 158 -22.71 5.50 9.98
C GLU A 158 -22.36 4.31 10.89
N ASP A 159 -21.13 4.30 11.42
CA ASP A 159 -20.82 3.47 12.56
C ASP A 159 -21.61 4.02 13.77
N GLN A 160 -22.15 3.12 14.59
CA GLN A 160 -22.69 3.55 15.87
C GLN A 160 -21.57 4.33 16.59
N LYS A 161 -21.85 5.59 16.89
CA LYS A 161 -20.99 6.38 17.76
C LYS A 161 -20.98 5.71 19.12
N VAL A 162 -20.14 4.71 19.30
CA VAL A 162 -19.76 4.28 20.64
C VAL A 162 -19.17 5.53 21.26
N GLY A 163 -19.86 6.05 22.26
CA GLY A 163 -19.52 7.33 22.83
C GLY A 163 -18.05 7.40 23.17
N TYR A 164 -17.31 8.11 22.33
CA TYR A 164 -15.83 8.25 22.44
C TYR A 164 -15.42 8.80 23.80
N ARG A 165 -16.37 9.42 24.52
CA ARG A 165 -16.22 9.92 25.89
C ARG A 165 -16.40 8.85 26.99
N GLU A 166 -17.22 7.82 26.77
CA GLU A 166 -17.47 6.80 27.81
C GLU A 166 -16.41 5.69 27.81
N SER A 167 -15.85 5.33 26.65
CA SER A 167 -14.84 4.26 26.55
C SER A 167 -13.43 4.70 27.00
N TYR A 168 -13.17 6.01 27.03
CA TYR A 168 -11.87 6.56 27.47
C TYR A 168 -11.92 7.25 28.85
N GLN A 169 -13.09 7.31 29.50
CA GLN A 169 -13.14 7.73 30.89
C GLN A 169 -12.59 6.60 31.77
N LEU A 170 -11.44 6.84 32.33
CA LEU A 170 -10.85 5.96 33.33
C LEU A 170 -11.78 5.92 34.54
N LYS A 171 -12.46 4.79 34.74
CA LYS A 171 -13.47 4.64 35.79
C LYS A 171 -12.84 4.52 37.17
N TYR A 172 -11.70 3.86 37.25
CA TYR A 172 -11.02 3.54 38.50
C TYR A 172 -9.84 4.46 38.79
N ILE A 173 -9.30 5.18 37.80
CA ILE A 173 -8.16 6.07 37.96
C ILE A 173 -8.64 7.51 38.05
N GLY A 174 -8.80 8.03 39.27
CA GLY A 174 -9.11 9.44 39.55
C GLY A 174 -7.91 10.17 40.15
N ASP A 175 -7.97 11.50 40.17
CA ASP A 175 -6.89 12.37 40.65
C ASP A 175 -6.35 11.98 42.03
N LYS A 176 -7.17 11.41 42.90
CA LYS A 176 -6.79 10.99 44.25
C LYS A 176 -5.93 9.72 44.29
N VAL A 177 -5.99 8.89 43.24
CA VAL A 177 -5.28 7.60 43.14
C VAL A 177 -3.80 7.83 42.78
N VAL A 178 -3.50 8.90 42.06
CA VAL A 178 -2.15 9.22 41.58
C VAL A 178 -1.17 9.49 42.73
N PHE A 179 -1.65 9.93 43.90
CA PHE A 179 -0.82 10.26 45.04
C PHE A 179 -0.41 9.05 45.93
N ASN A 180 -1.01 7.87 45.69
CA ASN A 180 -0.65 6.67 46.43
C ASN A 180 -0.24 5.53 45.48
N PRO A 181 1.07 5.22 45.36
CA PRO A 181 1.55 4.24 44.37
C PRO A 181 0.94 2.84 44.52
N ALA A 182 0.66 2.39 45.73
CA ALA A 182 0.12 1.06 46.00
C ALA A 182 -1.34 0.94 45.53
N THR A 183 -2.16 1.95 45.78
CA THR A 183 -3.54 2.01 45.26
C THR A 183 -3.60 2.26 43.76
N ALA A 184 -2.67 3.04 43.22
CA ALA A 184 -2.59 3.29 41.78
C ALA A 184 -2.40 2.00 40.97
N VAL A 185 -1.52 1.10 41.40
CA VAL A 185 -1.27 -0.18 40.74
C VAL A 185 -2.53 -1.05 40.74
N VAL A 186 -3.24 -1.15 41.86
CA VAL A 186 -4.49 -1.94 41.94
C VAL A 186 -5.58 -1.38 41.04
N GLU A 187 -5.76 -0.08 41.00
CA GLU A 187 -6.78 0.56 40.14
C GLU A 187 -6.45 0.49 38.65
N VAL A 188 -5.17 0.54 38.28
CA VAL A 188 -4.70 0.29 36.90
C VAL A 188 -5.03 -1.16 36.47
N ILE A 189 -4.77 -2.14 37.37
CA ILE A 189 -5.11 -3.55 37.06
C ILE A 189 -6.62 -3.71 36.81
N LYS A 190 -7.46 -3.13 37.67
CA LYS A 190 -8.92 -3.15 37.50
C LYS A 190 -9.36 -2.48 36.17
N GLU A 191 -8.70 -1.39 35.80
CA GLU A 191 -9.02 -0.70 34.53
C GLU A 191 -8.58 -1.54 33.33
N LEU A 192 -7.44 -2.23 33.39
CA LEU A 192 -6.99 -3.16 32.36
C LEU A 192 -7.93 -4.36 32.22
N GLU A 193 -8.40 -4.94 33.32
CA GLU A 193 -9.40 -6.03 33.30
C GLU A 193 -10.72 -5.59 32.70
N ARG A 194 -11.14 -4.33 32.92
CA ARG A 194 -12.36 -3.77 32.31
C ARG A 194 -12.22 -3.56 30.81
N MET A 195 -11.02 -3.28 30.30
CA MET A 195 -10.77 -2.99 28.89
C MET A 195 -10.46 -4.26 28.06
N ALA A 196 -10.11 -5.38 28.70
CA ALA A 196 -9.88 -6.68 28.08
C ALA A 196 -11.18 -7.39 27.74
#